data_d002587c5e7faf0bf836cf2741fac0be
#
_entry.id   d002587c5e7faf0bf836cf2741fac0be
#
_cell.length_a   1.000
_cell.length_b   1.000
_cell.length_c   1.000
_cell.angle_alpha   90.00
_cell.angle_beta   90.00
_cell.angle_gamma   90.00
#
_symmetry.space_group_name_H-M   'P 1'
#
loop_
_entity.id
_entity.type
_entity.pdbx_description
1 polymer ?
#
loop_
_entity_poly.entity_id
_entity_poly.type
_entity_poly.pdbx_seq_one_letter_code
_entity_poly.pdbx_strand_id
1 'polypeptide(L)'
;FDKHDSKQAYGSGTVLADENIDKLYGATLRNWDNKFMGAINIRRALALSRNVPAIKAAYIVGDGSAKPVVEGIRRMGDPNYCRQEENAGGYGFGAAIGACGTKQTELVNAYSTLARMGVQKDISSVIEVKNSQGETLKKWKDEGKQVIDSQSAYIVNDILSDRTPGLHGWMGVNGVRTSAKTGTSDKGSQPKDLWIVNYSPALVMGMWLGNSDTSVIGTSASNYGMPVIRSVMEFAHTQVYAKEGKWKSGQWYERPSGIQTVNGELYPSWWNKRQSQSTEKITFDKVSKKKATNCTPDGAKEEIEVTKIIDPLTKKESITVPSGYDANAEDDVHKCDDTKPQIGAISYTNSGKKYTISVDVTAGTWGLSAIEITVDGKSIKSSEITSSGKQTATVELDTAGSHTVSVTVRDSAYYTATSSGSIQVH
;
A
#
# COMPACT_ATOMS: atom_id res chain seq x y z
N PHE A 1 -5.03 14.29 -6.94
CA PHE A 1 -6.22 13.56 -7.40
C PHE A 1 -7.19 14.47 -8.15
N ASP A 2 -7.26 15.74 -7.81
CA ASP A 2 -8.22 16.73 -8.36
C ASP A 2 -7.89 17.22 -9.79
N LYS A 3 -6.89 16.66 -10.43
CA LYS A 3 -6.57 16.95 -11.82
C LYS A 3 -7.45 16.08 -12.73
N HIS A 4 -8.50 16.67 -13.29
CA HIS A 4 -9.45 16.04 -14.20
C HIS A 4 -8.86 15.91 -15.61
N ASP A 5 -7.70 15.26 -15.71
CA ASP A 5 -7.06 14.96 -16.99
C ASP A 5 -7.04 13.45 -17.19
N SER A 6 -7.84 12.96 -18.16
CA SER A 6 -7.91 11.52 -18.46
C SER A 6 -6.58 10.93 -18.92
N LYS A 7 -5.61 11.76 -19.34
CA LYS A 7 -4.27 11.34 -19.73
C LYS A 7 -3.31 11.25 -18.54
N GLN A 8 -3.63 11.86 -17.40
CA GLN A 8 -2.77 11.97 -16.22
C GLN A 8 -3.54 11.88 -14.91
N ALA A 9 -4.58 11.07 -14.87
CA ALA A 9 -5.34 10.87 -13.63
C ALA A 9 -4.57 9.96 -12.66
N TYR A 10 -4.71 10.24 -11.35
CA TYR A 10 -4.00 9.56 -10.28
C TYR A 10 -4.96 9.08 -9.21
N GLY A 11 -4.63 7.96 -8.57
CA GLY A 11 -5.36 7.42 -7.43
C GLY A 11 -4.43 7.05 -6.29
N SER A 12 -4.97 6.50 -5.21
CA SER A 12 -4.19 6.12 -4.02
C SER A 12 -3.13 5.05 -4.31
N GLY A 13 -3.39 4.18 -5.28
CA GLY A 13 -2.46 3.14 -5.73
C GLY A 13 -1.45 3.59 -6.78
N THR A 14 -1.51 4.84 -7.27
CA THR A 14 -0.50 5.34 -8.22
C THR A 14 0.86 5.38 -7.55
N VAL A 15 1.86 4.82 -8.23
CA VAL A 15 3.23 4.76 -7.70
C VAL A 15 4.01 6.01 -8.10
N LEU A 16 4.71 6.56 -7.11
CA LEU A 16 5.74 7.59 -7.26
C LEU A 16 7.04 7.02 -6.67
N ALA A 17 8.11 6.98 -7.45
CA ALA A 17 9.37 6.48 -6.95
C ALA A 17 9.95 7.43 -5.89
N ASP A 18 10.16 6.91 -4.68
CA ASP A 18 10.85 7.58 -3.57
C ASP A 18 12.36 7.37 -3.73
N GLU A 19 13.00 8.25 -4.46
CA GLU A 19 14.39 8.16 -4.89
C GLU A 19 15.07 9.53 -4.87
N ASN A 20 16.40 9.59 -5.00
CA ASN A 20 17.11 10.85 -5.05
C ASN A 20 16.69 11.67 -6.28
N ILE A 21 16.16 12.87 -6.04
CA ILE A 21 15.77 13.85 -7.06
C ILE A 21 16.49 15.20 -6.89
N ASP A 22 17.64 15.25 -6.24
CA ASP A 22 18.39 16.48 -5.95
C ASP A 22 18.63 17.31 -7.22
N LYS A 23 18.90 16.67 -8.35
CA LYS A 23 19.08 17.37 -9.64
C LYS A 23 17.81 18.06 -10.14
N LEU A 24 16.65 17.43 -9.92
CA LEU A 24 15.36 17.98 -10.32
C LEU A 24 14.90 19.07 -9.34
N TYR A 25 15.13 18.85 -8.05
CA TYR A 25 14.76 19.76 -6.99
C TYR A 25 15.67 21.01 -6.93
N GLY A 26 16.89 20.89 -7.39
CA GLY A 26 17.88 21.98 -7.37
C GLY A 26 18.60 22.16 -6.02
N ALA A 27 18.33 21.28 -5.06
CA ALA A 27 18.95 21.26 -3.73
C ALA A 27 18.90 19.84 -3.16
N THR A 28 19.57 19.59 -2.04
CA THR A 28 19.46 18.32 -1.33
C THR A 28 18.07 18.15 -0.73
N LEU A 29 17.35 17.11 -1.16
CA LEU A 29 16.05 16.73 -0.63
C LEU A 29 16.14 15.35 0.02
N ARG A 30 15.70 15.27 1.28
CA ARG A 30 15.69 14.00 2.03
C ARG A 30 14.33 13.77 2.69
N ASN A 31 14.03 12.51 2.90
CA ASN A 31 12.96 12.10 3.78
C ASN A 31 13.40 12.23 5.24
N TRP A 32 12.46 12.26 6.15
CA TRP A 32 12.72 12.43 7.59
C TRP A 32 13.68 11.39 8.20
N ASP A 33 13.80 10.20 7.60
CA ASP A 33 14.67 9.10 8.03
C ASP A 33 15.95 8.98 7.19
N ASN A 34 16.20 9.94 6.30
CA ASN A 34 17.32 9.94 5.34
C ASN A 34 17.40 8.72 4.40
N LYS A 35 16.28 7.97 4.24
CA LYS A 35 16.20 6.79 3.39
C LYS A 35 15.27 7.01 2.21
N PHE A 36 15.44 6.20 1.18
CA PHE A 36 14.57 6.09 0.03
C PHE A 36 13.92 4.71 0.02
N MET A 37 12.66 4.62 -0.37
CA MET A 37 11.88 3.38 -0.37
C MET A 37 11.66 2.80 -1.77
N GLY A 38 12.16 3.48 -2.82
CA GLY A 38 11.94 3.04 -4.21
C GLY A 38 10.49 3.20 -4.65
N ALA A 39 9.97 2.24 -5.37
CA ALA A 39 8.58 2.25 -5.84
C ALA A 39 7.60 2.18 -4.65
N ILE A 40 6.82 3.24 -4.46
CA ILE A 40 5.85 3.36 -3.36
C ILE A 40 4.58 4.02 -3.89
N ASN A 41 3.40 3.50 -3.53
CA ASN A 41 2.15 4.13 -3.93
C ASN A 41 1.85 5.38 -3.11
N ILE A 42 0.96 6.24 -3.63
CA ILE A 42 0.59 7.51 -2.98
C ILE A 42 0.02 7.27 -1.58
N ARG A 43 -0.81 6.22 -1.37
CA ARG A 43 -1.34 5.89 -0.05
C ARG A 43 -0.21 5.74 0.96
N ARG A 44 0.74 4.87 0.66
CA ARG A 44 1.86 4.60 1.57
C ARG A 44 2.81 5.78 1.69
N ALA A 45 3.05 6.51 0.59
CA ALA A 45 3.90 7.69 0.61
C ALA A 45 3.34 8.80 1.51
N LEU A 46 2.04 9.09 1.41
CA LEU A 46 1.35 10.07 2.25
C LEU A 46 1.27 9.61 3.71
N ALA A 47 0.93 8.33 3.93
CA ALA A 47 0.86 7.73 5.25
C ALA A 47 2.21 7.77 5.98
N LEU A 48 3.30 7.47 5.30
CA LEU A 48 4.66 7.49 5.87
C LEU A 48 5.32 8.89 5.81
N SER A 49 4.56 9.91 5.38
CA SER A 49 5.04 11.31 5.33
C SER A 49 6.33 11.47 4.52
N ARG A 50 6.39 10.83 3.31
CA ARG A 50 7.59 10.87 2.45
C ARG A 50 7.67 12.21 1.71
N ASN A 51 8.76 12.93 1.89
CA ASN A 51 8.97 14.25 1.28
C ASN A 51 9.16 14.17 -0.23
N VAL A 52 9.94 13.21 -0.70
CA VAL A 52 10.28 13.07 -2.13
C VAL A 52 9.04 12.82 -2.99
N PRO A 53 8.16 11.83 -2.68
CA PRO A 53 6.91 11.67 -3.41
C PRO A 53 5.97 12.90 -3.33
N ALA A 54 5.96 13.64 -2.20
CA ALA A 54 5.17 14.86 -2.07
C ALA A 54 5.67 15.95 -3.03
N ILE A 55 6.96 16.16 -3.13
CA ILE A 55 7.58 17.09 -4.09
C ILE A 55 7.31 16.64 -5.54
N LYS A 56 7.45 15.35 -5.86
CA LYS A 56 7.08 14.83 -7.19
C LYS A 56 5.62 15.11 -7.54
N ALA A 57 4.70 14.87 -6.59
CA ALA A 57 3.29 15.20 -6.77
C ALA A 57 3.08 16.69 -7.06
N ALA A 58 3.80 17.57 -6.35
CA ALA A 58 3.76 19.01 -6.59
C ALA A 58 4.27 19.40 -7.99
N TYR A 59 5.34 18.79 -8.46
CA TYR A 59 5.84 18.97 -9.83
C TYR A 59 4.79 18.58 -10.89
N ILE A 60 4.13 17.45 -10.68
CA ILE A 60 3.11 16.94 -11.61
C ILE A 60 1.89 17.86 -11.63
N VAL A 61 1.41 18.27 -10.46
CA VAL A 61 0.24 19.18 -10.33
C VAL A 61 0.55 20.55 -10.93
N GLY A 62 1.73 21.05 -10.67
CA GLY A 62 2.15 22.39 -11.02
C GLY A 62 2.78 22.54 -12.40
N ASP A 63 2.95 21.44 -13.13
CA ASP A 63 3.66 21.43 -14.42
C ASP A 63 5.01 22.16 -14.35
N GLY A 64 5.81 21.82 -13.31
CA GLY A 64 7.10 22.47 -13.05
C GLY A 64 7.03 23.78 -12.24
N SER A 65 5.86 24.21 -11.75
CA SER A 65 5.67 25.37 -10.90
C SER A 65 5.05 25.00 -9.55
N ALA A 66 5.52 25.60 -8.46
CA ALA A 66 4.90 25.45 -7.14
C ALA A 66 3.62 26.27 -6.97
N LYS A 67 3.38 27.27 -7.84
CA LYS A 67 2.26 28.21 -7.73
C LYS A 67 0.88 27.53 -7.68
N PRO A 68 0.52 26.57 -8.57
CA PRO A 68 -0.79 25.94 -8.52
C PRO A 68 -1.05 25.17 -7.21
N VAL A 69 0.00 24.62 -6.57
CA VAL A 69 -0.10 23.96 -5.28
C VAL A 69 -0.43 24.96 -4.18
N VAL A 70 0.30 26.07 -4.10
CA VAL A 70 0.08 27.13 -3.12
C VAL A 70 -1.31 27.77 -3.30
N GLU A 71 -1.71 28.06 -4.52
CA GLU A 71 -3.06 28.58 -4.82
C GLU A 71 -4.16 27.57 -4.46
N GLY A 72 -3.90 26.27 -4.63
CA GLY A 72 -4.78 25.21 -4.17
C GLY A 72 -5.00 25.27 -2.66
N ILE A 73 -3.93 25.36 -1.88
CA ILE A 73 -3.98 25.46 -0.42
C ILE A 73 -4.73 26.73 0.02
N ARG A 74 -4.46 27.86 -0.64
CA ARG A 74 -5.17 29.12 -0.38
C ARG A 74 -6.68 29.01 -0.63
N ARG A 75 -7.08 28.38 -1.73
CA ARG A 75 -8.50 28.12 -2.03
C ARG A 75 -9.16 27.19 -1.02
N MET A 76 -8.41 26.29 -0.41
CA MET A 76 -8.93 25.41 0.64
C MET A 76 -9.24 26.12 1.96
N GLY A 77 -8.72 27.32 2.18
CA GLY A 77 -9.02 28.11 3.38
C GLY A 77 -7.82 28.56 4.19
N ASP A 78 -6.61 28.48 3.61
CA ASP A 78 -5.39 29.11 4.14
C ASP A 78 -4.93 30.25 3.19
N PRO A 79 -5.65 31.38 3.15
CA PRO A 79 -5.44 32.44 2.14
C PRO A 79 -4.08 33.11 2.26
N ASN A 80 -3.43 33.00 3.41
CA ASN A 80 -2.13 33.63 3.67
C ASN A 80 -0.93 32.67 3.49
N TYR A 81 -1.17 31.41 3.13
CA TYR A 81 -0.09 30.44 2.91
C TYR A 81 0.93 30.96 1.90
N CYS A 82 2.21 30.96 2.26
CA CYS A 82 3.33 31.48 1.48
C CYS A 82 3.24 32.98 1.08
N ARG A 83 2.40 33.82 1.70
CA ARG A 83 2.33 35.26 1.35
C ARG A 83 3.57 36.00 1.80
N GLN A 84 4.13 35.64 2.94
CA GLN A 84 5.34 36.29 3.45
C GLN A 84 6.53 35.98 2.55
N GLU A 85 6.68 34.74 2.16
CA GLU A 85 7.74 34.28 1.25
C GLU A 85 7.56 34.86 -0.16
N GLU A 86 6.34 34.96 -0.66
CA GLU A 86 6.03 35.58 -1.95
C GLU A 86 6.46 37.07 -1.97
N ASN A 87 6.19 37.81 -0.89
CA ASN A 87 6.61 39.18 -0.73
C ASN A 87 8.14 39.36 -0.55
N ALA A 88 8.83 38.32 -0.05
CA ALA A 88 10.27 38.32 0.16
C ALA A 88 11.07 37.83 -1.05
N GLY A 89 10.44 37.53 -2.19
CA GLY A 89 11.11 37.15 -3.42
C GLY A 89 10.66 35.81 -4.01
N GLY A 90 9.73 35.11 -3.36
CA GLY A 90 9.10 33.92 -3.87
C GLY A 90 9.26 32.69 -3.01
N TYR A 91 8.66 31.59 -3.47
CA TYR A 91 8.71 30.27 -2.84
C TYR A 91 8.95 29.20 -3.90
N GLY A 92 9.57 28.11 -3.48
CA GLY A 92 9.82 26.92 -4.33
C GLY A 92 8.88 25.76 -3.99
N PHE A 93 9.19 24.57 -4.53
CA PHE A 93 8.46 23.33 -4.27
C PHE A 93 8.48 22.89 -2.81
N GLY A 94 9.39 23.41 -1.98
CA GLY A 94 9.37 23.24 -0.53
C GLY A 94 8.04 23.63 0.12
N ALA A 95 7.27 24.53 -0.51
CA ALA A 95 5.90 24.84 -0.09
C ALA A 95 4.99 23.59 0.01
N ALA A 96 5.21 22.56 -0.80
CA ALA A 96 4.43 21.33 -0.74
C ALA A 96 4.71 20.46 0.50
N ILE A 97 5.79 20.71 1.20
CA ILE A 97 6.21 20.00 2.42
C ILE A 97 6.31 20.90 3.65
N GLY A 98 5.73 22.13 3.57
CA GLY A 98 5.61 23.01 4.71
C GLY A 98 6.73 24.03 4.90
N ALA A 99 7.45 24.41 3.84
CA ALA A 99 8.52 25.42 3.92
C ALA A 99 7.98 26.85 4.12
N CYS A 100 6.67 27.06 4.01
CA CYS A 100 6.05 28.37 4.24
C CYS A 100 5.39 28.45 5.62
N GLY A 101 5.35 29.66 6.18
CA GLY A 101 4.60 29.94 7.40
C GLY A 101 3.08 29.91 7.18
N THR A 102 2.33 29.48 8.22
CA THR A 102 0.86 29.47 8.23
C THR A 102 0.33 29.86 9.61
N LYS A 103 -0.90 30.37 9.66
CA LYS A 103 -1.63 30.53 10.91
C LYS A 103 -2.38 29.26 11.24
N GLN A 104 -2.35 28.85 12.51
CA GLN A 104 -3.01 27.62 12.95
C GLN A 104 -4.49 27.55 12.54
N THR A 105 -5.22 28.64 12.69
CA THR A 105 -6.65 28.71 12.33
C THR A 105 -6.87 28.52 10.82
N GLU A 106 -6.01 29.11 10.00
CA GLU A 106 -6.10 28.99 8.53
C GLU A 106 -5.75 27.60 8.05
N LEU A 107 -4.69 26.99 8.60
CA LEU A 107 -4.34 25.61 8.31
C LEU A 107 -5.49 24.64 8.69
N VAL A 108 -6.05 24.80 9.89
CA VAL A 108 -7.19 23.98 10.34
C VAL A 108 -8.40 24.18 9.44
N ASN A 109 -8.65 25.41 8.94
CA ASN A 109 -9.72 25.66 7.97
C ASN A 109 -9.49 24.95 6.63
N ALA A 110 -8.25 24.93 6.16
CA ALA A 110 -7.91 24.16 4.95
C ALA A 110 -8.18 22.65 5.12
N TYR A 111 -7.83 22.07 6.26
CA TYR A 111 -8.21 20.69 6.59
C TYR A 111 -9.73 20.51 6.77
N SER A 112 -10.43 21.53 7.27
CA SER A 112 -11.90 21.52 7.37
C SER A 112 -12.56 21.43 6.00
N THR A 113 -11.91 21.92 4.95
CA THR A 113 -12.37 21.72 3.56
C THR A 113 -12.30 20.25 3.15
N LEU A 114 -11.25 19.52 3.53
CA LEU A 114 -11.21 18.06 3.34
C LEU A 114 -12.29 17.35 4.16
N ALA A 115 -12.46 17.74 5.43
CA ALA A 115 -13.50 17.20 6.31
C ALA A 115 -14.93 17.45 5.79
N ARG A 116 -15.14 18.51 5.02
CA ARG A 116 -16.40 18.81 4.33
C ARG A 116 -16.42 18.31 2.87
N MET A 117 -15.63 17.30 2.55
CA MET A 117 -15.59 16.68 1.23
C MET A 117 -15.34 17.67 0.09
N GLY A 118 -14.44 18.62 0.32
CA GLY A 118 -13.99 19.61 -0.65
C GLY A 118 -14.73 20.95 -0.61
N VAL A 119 -15.68 21.13 0.30
CA VAL A 119 -16.42 22.39 0.46
C VAL A 119 -15.68 23.35 1.40
N GLN A 120 -15.17 24.42 0.86
CA GLN A 120 -14.56 25.52 1.64
C GLN A 120 -15.63 26.42 2.23
N LYS A 121 -15.44 26.83 3.47
CA LYS A 121 -16.24 27.85 4.17
C LYS A 121 -15.33 28.85 4.88
N ASP A 122 -15.76 30.12 4.94
CA ASP A 122 -15.01 31.15 5.63
C ASP A 122 -15.09 30.99 7.15
N ILE A 123 -14.00 31.33 7.83
CA ILE A 123 -13.97 31.38 9.29
C ILE A 123 -14.75 32.61 9.75
N SER A 124 -15.64 32.46 10.72
CA SER A 124 -16.29 33.57 11.41
C SER A 124 -16.27 33.33 12.91
N SER A 125 -15.82 34.35 13.66
CA SER A 125 -15.94 34.40 15.13
C SER A 125 -17.23 35.09 15.58
N VAL A 126 -17.95 35.74 14.65
CA VAL A 126 -19.19 36.47 14.92
C VAL A 126 -20.35 35.72 14.25
N ILE A 127 -21.22 35.14 15.02
CA ILE A 127 -22.39 34.40 14.52
C ILE A 127 -23.55 35.33 14.23
N GLU A 128 -23.81 36.32 15.10
CA GLU A 128 -24.91 37.27 14.95
C GLU A 128 -24.57 38.60 15.61
N VAL A 129 -24.98 39.70 15.01
CA VAL A 129 -24.91 41.06 15.57
C VAL A 129 -26.32 41.60 15.62
N LYS A 130 -26.76 42.05 16.80
CA LYS A 130 -28.06 42.69 17.02
C LYS A 130 -27.87 44.11 17.49
N ASN A 131 -28.84 44.95 17.18
CA ASN A 131 -28.93 46.30 17.76
C ASN A 131 -29.58 46.25 19.17
N SER A 132 -29.68 47.41 19.82
CA SER A 132 -30.30 47.55 21.15
C SER A 132 -31.80 47.20 21.18
N GLN A 133 -32.47 47.18 20.04
CA GLN A 133 -33.87 46.79 19.87
C GLN A 133 -34.04 45.28 19.60
N GLY A 134 -32.94 44.53 19.52
CA GLY A 134 -32.96 43.10 19.25
C GLY A 134 -33.02 42.71 17.76
N GLU A 135 -32.98 43.72 16.85
CA GLU A 135 -33.01 43.47 15.42
C GLU A 135 -31.64 42.92 14.94
N THR A 136 -31.66 41.93 14.08
CA THR A 136 -30.44 41.31 13.52
C THR A 136 -29.84 42.24 12.46
N LEU A 137 -28.70 42.83 12.75
CA LEU A 137 -27.94 43.67 11.82
C LEU A 137 -27.05 42.80 10.90
N LYS A 138 -26.49 41.70 11.41
CA LYS A 138 -25.67 40.79 10.65
C LYS A 138 -25.80 39.39 11.23
N LYS A 139 -25.90 38.40 10.38
CA LYS A 139 -25.91 36.99 10.78
C LYS A 139 -24.96 36.20 9.88
N TRP A 140 -24.17 35.33 10.48
CA TRP A 140 -23.35 34.39 9.74
C TRP A 140 -24.26 33.47 8.91
N LYS A 141 -23.85 33.22 7.69
CA LYS A 141 -24.54 32.30 6.80
C LYS A 141 -23.68 31.06 6.56
N ASP A 142 -24.28 29.91 6.61
CA ASP A 142 -23.61 28.64 6.33
C ASP A 142 -23.49 28.43 4.81
N GLU A 143 -22.69 29.29 4.18
CA GLU A 143 -22.43 29.22 2.74
C GLU A 143 -21.05 28.61 2.50
N GLY A 144 -20.97 27.71 1.52
CA GLY A 144 -19.70 27.05 1.14
C GLY A 144 -19.55 26.96 -0.36
N LYS A 145 -18.31 26.80 -0.81
CA LYS A 145 -17.98 26.64 -2.21
C LYS A 145 -17.19 25.34 -2.39
N GLN A 146 -17.59 24.50 -3.35
CA GLN A 146 -16.80 23.33 -3.75
C GLN A 146 -15.51 23.84 -4.42
N VAL A 147 -14.36 23.54 -3.83
CA VAL A 147 -13.01 23.94 -4.30
C VAL A 147 -12.11 22.78 -4.61
N ILE A 148 -12.47 21.58 -4.13
CA ILE A 148 -11.86 20.29 -4.46
C ILE A 148 -13.00 19.32 -4.78
N ASP A 149 -12.82 18.48 -5.77
CA ASP A 149 -13.80 17.42 -6.09
C ASP A 149 -13.99 16.48 -4.89
N SER A 150 -15.23 16.07 -4.63
CA SER A 150 -15.57 15.22 -3.50
C SER A 150 -14.90 13.84 -3.57
N GLN A 151 -14.67 13.30 -4.77
CA GLN A 151 -13.94 12.03 -4.93
C GLN A 151 -12.47 12.19 -4.52
N SER A 152 -11.84 13.32 -4.88
CA SER A 152 -10.46 13.64 -4.47
C SER A 152 -10.34 13.80 -2.96
N ALA A 153 -11.26 14.54 -2.35
CA ALA A 153 -11.32 14.72 -0.91
C ALA A 153 -11.54 13.38 -0.19
N TYR A 154 -12.45 12.54 -0.69
CA TYR A 154 -12.71 11.22 -0.14
C TYR A 154 -11.46 10.32 -0.17
N ILE A 155 -10.74 10.28 -1.29
CA ILE A 155 -9.52 9.47 -1.43
C ILE A 155 -8.45 9.93 -0.42
N VAL A 156 -8.26 11.24 -0.24
CA VAL A 156 -7.34 11.77 0.78
C VAL A 156 -7.80 11.40 2.19
N ASN A 157 -9.09 11.56 2.50
CA ASN A 157 -9.65 11.21 3.81
C ASN A 157 -9.50 9.73 4.11
N ASP A 158 -9.70 8.87 3.12
CA ASP A 158 -9.51 7.43 3.24
C ASP A 158 -8.05 7.08 3.55
N ILE A 159 -7.09 7.63 2.78
CA ILE A 159 -5.66 7.41 3.03
C ILE A 159 -5.28 7.85 4.46
N LEU A 160 -5.70 9.05 4.88
CA LEU A 160 -5.35 9.60 6.19
C LEU A 160 -6.09 8.93 7.35
N SER A 161 -7.12 8.14 7.09
CA SER A 161 -7.82 7.31 8.08
C SER A 161 -7.31 5.88 8.17
N ASP A 162 -6.39 5.47 7.30
CA ASP A 162 -5.85 4.11 7.26
C ASP A 162 -5.00 3.85 8.50
N ARG A 163 -5.42 2.87 9.31
CA ARG A 163 -4.75 2.45 10.56
C ARG A 163 -4.02 1.14 10.41
N THR A 164 -3.72 0.71 9.20
CA THR A 164 -2.91 -0.48 8.93
C THR A 164 -1.59 -0.40 9.71
N PRO A 165 -1.18 -1.48 10.38
CA PRO A 165 0.10 -1.52 11.11
C PRO A 165 1.28 -1.08 10.23
N GLY A 166 2.16 -0.24 10.80
CA GLY A 166 3.29 0.34 10.07
C GLY A 166 2.98 1.59 9.23
N LEU A 167 1.72 2.05 9.21
CA LEU A 167 1.32 3.34 8.65
C LEU A 167 0.97 4.33 9.77
N HIS A 168 -0.32 4.68 9.90
CA HIS A 168 -0.80 5.70 10.86
C HIS A 168 -1.43 5.13 12.14
N GLY A 169 -1.23 3.86 12.46
CA GLY A 169 -1.91 3.20 13.57
C GLY A 169 -1.88 3.97 14.90
N TRP A 170 -0.78 4.63 15.21
CA TRP A 170 -0.60 5.40 16.44
C TRP A 170 -1.42 6.71 16.51
N MET A 171 -2.00 7.20 15.39
CA MET A 171 -2.83 8.40 15.32
C MET A 171 -4.34 8.11 15.49
N GLY A 172 -4.72 6.90 15.85
CA GLY A 172 -6.11 6.52 16.07
C GLY A 172 -6.74 7.18 17.29
N VAL A 173 -8.06 7.37 17.26
CA VAL A 173 -8.92 7.81 18.36
C VAL A 173 -9.88 6.66 18.68
N ASN A 174 -10.04 6.31 19.96
CA ASN A 174 -10.88 5.19 20.36
C ASN A 174 -12.36 5.43 19.98
N GLY A 175 -12.96 4.45 19.31
CA GLY A 175 -14.36 4.48 18.92
C GLY A 175 -14.74 5.52 17.86
N VAL A 176 -13.77 6.31 17.37
CA VAL A 176 -14.01 7.35 16.36
C VAL A 176 -13.11 7.16 15.15
N ARG A 177 -13.68 6.96 13.98
CA ARG A 177 -12.91 6.96 12.75
C ARG A 177 -12.49 8.39 12.40
N THR A 178 -11.18 8.63 12.31
CA THR A 178 -10.61 9.94 12.01
C THR A 178 -9.53 9.86 10.95
N SER A 179 -9.36 10.92 10.18
CA SER A 179 -8.19 11.19 9.35
C SER A 179 -7.18 11.99 10.15
N ALA A 180 -5.88 11.73 9.97
CA ALA A 180 -4.85 12.43 10.71
C ALA A 180 -3.58 12.64 9.89
N LYS A 181 -2.90 13.78 10.12
CA LYS A 181 -1.59 14.06 9.56
C LYS A 181 -0.76 14.87 10.55
N THR A 182 0.51 14.49 10.64
CA THR A 182 1.52 15.23 11.38
C THR A 182 2.36 16.09 10.46
N GLY A 183 2.94 17.14 11.01
CA GLY A 183 4.00 17.93 10.40
C GLY A 183 5.10 18.20 11.43
N THR A 184 6.34 18.25 10.97
CA THR A 184 7.49 18.59 11.81
C THR A 184 8.40 19.48 11.01
N SER A 185 8.70 20.68 11.51
CA SER A 185 9.82 21.47 11.03
C SER A 185 11.04 21.21 11.92
N ASP A 186 12.21 21.44 11.39
CA ASP A 186 13.47 21.23 12.10
C ASP A 186 14.38 22.44 12.06
N LYS A 187 15.32 22.47 13.01
CA LYS A 187 16.46 23.38 13.06
C LYS A 187 17.70 22.58 13.41
N GLY A 188 18.61 22.43 12.45
CA GLY A 188 19.79 21.58 12.65
C GLY A 188 19.45 20.12 12.90
N SER A 189 18.50 19.57 12.18
CA SER A 189 17.99 18.18 12.30
C SER A 189 17.29 17.86 13.63
N GLN A 190 16.94 18.88 14.41
CA GLN A 190 16.16 18.72 15.64
C GLN A 190 14.78 19.35 15.50
N PRO A 191 13.70 18.72 16.03
CA PRO A 191 12.35 19.24 15.93
C PRO A 191 12.23 20.65 16.53
N LYS A 192 11.60 21.55 15.78
CA LYS A 192 11.32 22.93 16.20
C LYS A 192 9.82 23.20 16.33
N ASP A 193 9.04 22.77 15.36
CA ASP A 193 7.58 22.83 15.36
C ASP A 193 7.00 21.43 15.20
N LEU A 194 6.04 21.07 16.02
CA LEU A 194 5.26 19.85 15.90
C LEU A 194 3.81 20.20 15.61
N TRP A 195 3.28 19.68 14.51
CA TRP A 195 1.90 19.84 14.09
C TRP A 195 1.17 18.51 14.09
N ILE A 196 -0.07 18.52 14.53
CA ILE A 196 -1.02 17.43 14.33
C ILE A 196 -2.35 18.03 13.93
N VAL A 197 -2.92 17.55 12.81
CA VAL A 197 -4.32 17.76 12.50
C VAL A 197 -5.00 16.39 12.49
N ASN A 198 -6.10 16.29 13.23
CA ASN A 198 -6.93 15.10 13.32
C ASN A 198 -8.38 15.52 13.11
N TYR A 199 -9.13 14.81 12.26
CA TYR A 199 -10.48 15.21 11.91
C TYR A 199 -11.39 14.05 11.56
N SER A 200 -12.68 14.27 11.76
CA SER A 200 -13.81 13.43 11.36
C SER A 200 -14.80 14.26 10.53
N PRO A 201 -15.91 13.69 10.08
CA PRO A 201 -17.01 14.47 9.49
C PRO A 201 -17.62 15.52 10.44
N ALA A 202 -17.44 15.39 11.76
CA ALA A 202 -18.06 16.25 12.76
C ALA A 202 -17.12 17.32 13.35
N LEU A 203 -15.81 17.06 13.39
CA LEU A 203 -14.85 17.93 14.08
C LEU A 203 -13.48 17.88 13.42
N VAL A 204 -12.85 19.05 13.31
CA VAL A 204 -11.44 19.19 12.95
C VAL A 204 -10.69 19.82 14.12
N MET A 205 -9.61 19.17 14.54
CA MET A 205 -8.72 19.66 15.60
C MET A 205 -7.30 19.77 15.08
N GLY A 206 -6.70 20.94 15.21
CA GLY A 206 -5.29 21.18 14.96
C GLY A 206 -4.56 21.51 16.25
N MET A 207 -3.37 20.95 16.41
CA MET A 207 -2.48 21.23 17.53
C MET A 207 -1.10 21.61 17.02
N TRP A 208 -0.55 22.66 17.60
CA TRP A 208 0.83 23.07 17.39
C TRP A 208 1.57 23.07 18.73
N LEU A 209 2.79 22.55 18.72
CA LEU A 209 3.74 22.66 19.81
C LEU A 209 5.03 23.23 19.27
N GLY A 210 5.54 24.26 19.94
CA GLY A 210 6.77 24.93 19.56
C GLY A 210 7.13 25.99 20.58
N ASN A 211 8.34 26.53 20.47
CA ASN A 211 8.80 27.64 21.28
C ASN A 211 8.66 28.94 20.49
N SER A 212 8.20 30.01 21.15
CA SER A 212 8.00 31.33 20.52
C SER A 212 9.30 31.95 19.98
N ASP A 213 10.44 31.58 20.58
CA ASP A 213 11.79 31.98 20.15
C ASP A 213 12.38 31.07 19.05
N THR A 214 11.61 30.15 18.50
CA THR A 214 12.02 29.17 17.51
C THR A 214 13.15 28.24 17.95
N SER A 215 13.36 28.08 19.27
CA SER A 215 14.26 27.07 19.80
C SER A 215 13.72 25.66 19.60
N VAL A 216 14.63 24.67 19.60
CA VAL A 216 14.24 23.27 19.39
C VAL A 216 13.46 22.71 20.57
N ILE A 217 12.57 21.75 20.28
CA ILE A 217 11.83 20.97 21.26
C ILE A 217 12.33 19.54 21.21
N GLY A 218 12.86 19.03 22.32
CA GLY A 218 13.46 17.69 22.42
C GLY A 218 12.45 16.54 22.46
N THR A 219 11.36 16.61 21.64
CA THR A 219 10.28 15.61 21.70
C THR A 219 9.63 15.37 20.32
N SER A 220 8.65 14.47 20.27
CA SER A 220 7.88 14.13 19.09
C SER A 220 6.38 14.37 19.26
N ALA A 221 5.67 14.52 18.15
CA ALA A 221 4.21 14.68 18.13
C ALA A 221 3.48 13.48 18.77
N SER A 222 4.05 12.27 18.69
CA SER A 222 3.48 11.07 19.30
C SER A 222 3.45 11.13 20.81
N ASN A 223 4.47 11.75 21.43
CA ASN A 223 4.61 11.76 22.88
C ASN A 223 3.68 12.75 23.58
N TYR A 224 3.53 13.96 23.04
CA TYR A 224 2.75 15.01 23.68
C TYR A 224 1.48 15.41 22.93
N GLY A 225 1.53 15.44 21.60
CA GLY A 225 0.41 15.91 20.79
C GLY A 225 -0.73 14.91 20.72
N MET A 226 -0.46 13.66 20.38
CA MET A 226 -1.51 12.65 20.22
C MET A 226 -2.31 12.33 21.48
N PRO A 227 -1.74 12.25 22.69
CA PRO A 227 -2.56 12.07 23.89
C PRO A 227 -3.62 13.16 24.06
N VAL A 228 -3.28 14.42 23.83
CA VAL A 228 -4.23 15.55 23.89
C VAL A 228 -5.29 15.46 22.80
N ILE A 229 -4.86 15.27 21.55
CA ILE A 229 -5.77 15.10 20.40
C ILE A 229 -6.76 13.96 20.68
N ARG A 230 -6.25 12.81 21.12
CA ARG A 230 -7.06 11.63 21.39
C ARG A 230 -8.12 11.88 22.44
N SER A 231 -7.74 12.46 23.58
CA SER A 231 -8.65 12.77 24.68
C SER A 231 -9.74 13.77 24.27
N VAL A 232 -9.37 14.84 23.57
CA VAL A 232 -10.33 15.87 23.13
C VAL A 232 -11.27 15.33 22.07
N MET A 233 -10.75 14.63 21.05
CA MET A 233 -11.56 14.06 19.96
C MET A 233 -12.52 13.00 20.49
N GLU A 234 -12.06 12.10 21.37
CA GLU A 234 -12.91 11.09 21.99
C GLU A 234 -14.03 11.73 22.82
N PHE A 235 -13.68 12.66 23.72
CA PHE A 235 -14.65 13.36 24.56
C PHE A 235 -15.68 14.15 23.72
N ALA A 236 -15.22 14.94 22.75
CA ALA A 236 -16.10 15.74 21.90
C ALA A 236 -17.12 14.88 21.16
N HIS A 237 -16.69 13.74 20.60
CA HIS A 237 -17.59 12.87 19.85
C HIS A 237 -18.52 12.09 20.79
N THR A 238 -17.99 11.43 21.81
CA THR A 238 -18.76 10.48 22.62
C THR A 238 -19.61 11.16 23.70
N GLN A 239 -19.15 12.29 24.26
CA GLN A 239 -19.81 12.96 25.38
C GLN A 239 -20.59 14.23 24.97
N VAL A 240 -20.19 14.88 23.85
CA VAL A 240 -20.86 16.11 23.40
C VAL A 240 -21.72 15.81 22.18
N TYR A 241 -21.11 15.53 21.03
CA TYR A 241 -21.83 15.42 19.76
C TYR A 241 -22.77 14.23 19.68
N ALA A 242 -22.45 13.12 20.34
CA ALA A 242 -23.38 11.99 20.42
C ALA A 242 -24.66 12.36 21.18
N LYS A 243 -24.54 13.11 22.29
CA LYS A 243 -25.70 13.56 23.08
C LYS A 243 -26.53 14.62 22.35
N GLU A 244 -25.89 15.41 21.52
CA GLU A 244 -26.55 16.42 20.69
C GLU A 244 -27.12 15.87 19.38
N GLY A 245 -26.97 14.57 19.11
CA GLY A 245 -27.37 13.94 17.85
C GLY A 245 -26.56 14.37 16.62
N LYS A 246 -25.41 15.02 16.83
CA LYS A 246 -24.54 15.52 15.75
C LYS A 246 -23.53 14.48 15.29
N TRP A 247 -23.34 13.41 16.03
CA TRP A 247 -22.45 12.31 15.68
C TRP A 247 -22.98 10.99 16.23
N LYS A 248 -22.71 9.90 15.53
CA LYS A 248 -22.99 8.52 15.97
C LYS A 248 -21.78 7.61 15.74
N SER A 249 -21.66 6.56 16.54
CA SER A 249 -20.59 5.57 16.40
C SER A 249 -20.56 4.98 14.99
N GLY A 250 -19.36 4.82 14.42
CA GLY A 250 -19.18 4.32 13.05
C GLY A 250 -19.45 5.35 11.95
N GLN A 251 -19.83 6.58 12.29
CA GLN A 251 -20.05 7.62 11.28
C GLN A 251 -18.78 7.91 10.47
N TRP A 252 -18.94 7.91 9.15
CA TRP A 252 -17.90 8.24 8.18
C TRP A 252 -18.50 8.95 6.97
N TYR A 253 -17.67 9.41 6.07
CA TYR A 253 -18.10 10.01 4.82
C TYR A 253 -18.82 9.00 3.92
N GLU A 254 -19.88 9.42 3.26
CA GLU A 254 -20.43 8.66 2.16
C GLU A 254 -19.42 8.63 1.00
N ARG A 255 -19.27 7.45 0.43
CA ARG A 255 -18.40 7.29 -0.74
C ARG A 255 -19.05 7.93 -1.96
N PRO A 256 -18.44 8.94 -2.59
CA PRO A 256 -18.95 9.53 -3.82
C PRO A 256 -19.11 8.48 -4.93
N SER A 257 -20.15 8.64 -5.73
CA SER A 257 -20.37 7.78 -6.89
C SER A 257 -19.22 7.90 -7.89
N GLY A 258 -18.93 6.82 -8.62
CA GLY A 258 -17.90 6.79 -9.67
C GLY A 258 -16.49 6.50 -9.19
N ILE A 259 -16.20 6.53 -7.88
CA ILE A 259 -14.88 6.09 -7.38
C ILE A 259 -14.67 4.61 -7.75
N GLN A 260 -13.57 4.32 -8.43
CA GLN A 260 -13.16 2.98 -8.81
C GLN A 260 -12.31 2.36 -7.69
N THR A 261 -12.40 1.04 -7.53
CA THR A 261 -11.50 0.27 -6.64
C THR A 261 -10.73 -0.74 -7.47
N VAL A 262 -9.41 -0.70 -7.40
CA VAL A 262 -8.53 -1.66 -8.09
C VAL A 262 -7.47 -2.12 -7.09
N ASN A 263 -7.41 -3.42 -6.83
CA ASN A 263 -6.49 -4.04 -5.87
C ASN A 263 -6.53 -3.38 -4.47
N GLY A 264 -7.74 -3.01 -4.00
CA GLY A 264 -7.94 -2.33 -2.72
C GLY A 264 -7.64 -0.83 -2.71
N GLU A 265 -7.09 -0.27 -3.79
CA GLU A 265 -6.77 1.15 -3.92
C GLU A 265 -7.87 1.91 -4.65
N LEU A 266 -8.03 3.19 -4.29
CA LEU A 266 -9.09 4.06 -4.77
C LEU A 266 -8.62 4.99 -5.89
N TYR A 267 -9.45 5.12 -6.91
CA TYR A 267 -9.21 5.98 -8.07
C TYR A 267 -10.45 6.80 -8.39
N PRO A 268 -10.30 8.05 -8.81
CA PRO A 268 -11.45 8.87 -9.21
C PRO A 268 -12.08 8.36 -10.52
N SER A 269 -13.31 8.77 -10.79
CA SER A 269 -14.06 8.33 -11.97
C SER A 269 -13.38 8.68 -13.31
N TRP A 270 -12.60 9.74 -13.36
CA TRP A 270 -11.83 10.17 -14.54
C TRP A 270 -10.49 9.44 -14.71
N TRP A 271 -10.14 8.52 -13.81
CA TRP A 271 -8.93 7.71 -13.97
C TRP A 271 -9.12 6.62 -15.03
N ASN A 272 -8.11 6.42 -15.86
CA ASN A 272 -8.10 5.39 -16.88
C ASN A 272 -6.93 4.43 -16.69
N LYS A 273 -7.24 3.17 -16.36
CA LYS A 273 -6.25 2.10 -16.07
C LYS A 273 -5.21 1.94 -17.18
N ARG A 274 -5.59 2.14 -18.46
CA ARG A 274 -4.71 1.88 -19.61
C ARG A 274 -3.51 2.84 -19.74
N GLN A 275 -3.49 3.93 -18.99
CA GLN A 275 -2.51 5.00 -19.17
C GLN A 275 -1.42 5.05 -18.11
N SER A 276 -1.63 4.43 -16.94
CA SER A 276 -0.69 4.47 -15.81
C SER A 276 -0.23 3.09 -15.36
N GLN A 277 -0.90 2.03 -15.75
CA GLN A 277 -0.61 0.67 -15.31
C GLN A 277 -0.91 -0.32 -16.43
N SER A 278 0.00 -1.26 -16.65
CA SER A 278 -0.26 -2.47 -17.44
C SER A 278 -0.05 -3.69 -16.55
N THR A 279 -0.83 -4.73 -16.78
CA THR A 279 -0.57 -6.03 -16.14
C THR A 279 0.17 -6.90 -17.13
N GLU A 280 1.18 -7.60 -16.64
CA GLU A 280 1.90 -8.63 -17.38
C GLU A 280 2.05 -9.87 -16.50
N LYS A 281 2.24 -11.02 -17.09
CA LYS A 281 2.55 -12.25 -16.38
C LYS A 281 4.05 -12.45 -16.39
N ILE A 282 4.61 -12.65 -15.20
CA ILE A 282 6.02 -13.02 -15.03
C ILE A 282 6.05 -14.41 -14.39
N THR A 283 6.94 -15.25 -14.90
CA THR A 283 7.19 -16.57 -14.32
C THR A 283 8.16 -16.45 -13.18
N PHE A 284 7.71 -16.86 -11.99
CA PHE A 284 8.52 -16.93 -10.77
C PHE A 284 8.80 -18.37 -10.39
N ASP A 285 9.86 -18.55 -9.62
CA ASP A 285 10.11 -19.80 -8.92
C ASP A 285 9.33 -19.84 -7.59
N LYS A 286 8.68 -20.99 -7.33
CA LYS A 286 7.89 -21.21 -6.10
C LYS A 286 8.73 -21.26 -4.83
N VAL A 287 10.02 -21.60 -4.94
CA VAL A 287 10.92 -21.77 -3.78
C VAL A 287 11.58 -20.46 -3.41
N SER A 288 12.30 -19.84 -4.33
CA SER A 288 13.01 -18.59 -4.10
C SER A 288 12.09 -17.37 -4.10
N LYS A 289 10.90 -17.47 -4.73
CA LYS A 289 9.97 -16.36 -4.98
C LYS A 289 10.59 -15.25 -5.86
N LYS A 290 11.63 -15.57 -6.61
CA LYS A 290 12.34 -14.73 -7.58
C LYS A 290 11.96 -15.13 -9.00
N LYS A 291 12.35 -14.32 -10.00
CA LYS A 291 12.10 -14.66 -11.42
C LYS A 291 12.70 -16.02 -11.75
N ALA A 292 11.91 -16.89 -12.35
CA ALA A 292 12.38 -18.17 -12.81
C ALA A 292 13.44 -18.02 -13.90
N THR A 293 14.43 -18.89 -13.90
CA THR A 293 15.49 -18.98 -14.89
C THR A 293 15.28 -20.20 -15.80
N ASN A 294 16.16 -20.41 -16.75
CA ASN A 294 16.20 -21.63 -17.54
C ASN A 294 16.60 -22.88 -16.74
N CYS A 295 17.21 -22.70 -15.55
CA CYS A 295 17.57 -23.78 -14.63
C CYS A 295 16.42 -24.14 -13.67
N THR A 296 15.42 -23.27 -13.51
CA THR A 296 14.24 -23.55 -12.69
C THR A 296 13.40 -24.66 -13.33
N PRO A 297 13.14 -25.79 -12.63
CA PRO A 297 12.34 -26.88 -13.18
C PRO A 297 10.88 -26.46 -13.38
N ASP A 298 10.21 -27.01 -14.39
CA ASP A 298 8.85 -26.62 -14.74
C ASP A 298 7.86 -26.78 -13.58
N GLY A 299 8.06 -27.80 -12.73
CA GLY A 299 7.26 -27.99 -11.53
C GLY A 299 7.37 -26.87 -10.50
N ALA A 300 8.49 -26.16 -10.47
CA ALA A 300 8.72 -25.00 -9.59
C ALA A 300 8.27 -23.67 -10.21
N LYS A 301 7.99 -23.63 -11.50
CA LYS A 301 7.52 -22.40 -12.16
C LYS A 301 6.06 -22.10 -11.82
N GLU A 302 5.76 -20.83 -11.59
CA GLU A 302 4.41 -20.30 -11.42
C GLU A 302 4.29 -18.95 -12.13
N GLU A 303 3.18 -18.75 -12.85
CA GLU A 303 2.87 -17.47 -13.49
C GLU A 303 2.15 -16.56 -12.50
N ILE A 304 2.72 -15.40 -12.23
CA ILE A 304 2.15 -14.38 -11.35
C ILE A 304 1.82 -13.15 -12.21
N GLU A 305 0.59 -12.68 -12.10
CA GLU A 305 0.20 -11.39 -12.68
C GLU A 305 0.83 -10.28 -11.86
N VAL A 306 1.62 -9.44 -12.50
CA VAL A 306 2.31 -8.29 -11.91
C VAL A 306 1.80 -7.00 -12.53
N THR A 307 1.89 -5.92 -11.77
CA THR A 307 1.53 -4.59 -12.28
C THR A 307 2.80 -3.84 -12.63
N LYS A 308 2.95 -3.53 -13.92
CA LYS A 308 3.99 -2.64 -14.43
C LYS A 308 3.51 -1.20 -14.30
N ILE A 309 4.31 -0.37 -13.66
CA ILE A 309 3.99 1.02 -13.35
C ILE A 309 5.07 1.91 -13.92
N ILE A 310 4.67 3.02 -14.51
CA ILE A 310 5.57 4.05 -15.01
C ILE A 310 5.45 5.25 -14.08
N ASP A 311 6.55 5.64 -13.43
CA ASP A 311 6.60 6.88 -12.64
C ASP A 311 6.25 8.06 -13.56
N PRO A 312 5.19 8.84 -13.25
CA PRO A 312 4.69 9.85 -14.17
C PRO A 312 5.67 11.00 -14.43
N LEU A 313 6.57 11.27 -13.50
CA LEU A 313 7.55 12.34 -13.61
C LEU A 313 8.86 11.84 -14.24
N THR A 314 9.47 10.82 -13.66
CA THR A 314 10.80 10.33 -14.10
C THR A 314 10.73 9.34 -15.27
N LYS A 315 9.52 8.88 -15.62
CA LYS A 315 9.27 7.84 -16.64
C LYS A 315 9.94 6.50 -16.33
N LYS A 316 10.43 6.34 -15.11
CA LYS A 316 11.05 5.10 -14.66
C LYS A 316 9.98 4.01 -14.50
N GLU A 317 10.27 2.86 -15.07
CA GLU A 317 9.43 1.68 -14.92
C GLU A 317 9.73 0.96 -13.60
N SER A 318 8.69 0.47 -12.95
CA SER A 318 8.78 -0.39 -11.79
C SER A 318 7.72 -1.48 -11.86
N ILE A 319 8.01 -2.64 -11.29
CA ILE A 319 7.10 -3.78 -11.26
C ILE A 319 6.66 -3.97 -9.82
N THR A 320 5.35 -3.98 -9.61
CA THR A 320 4.76 -4.33 -8.30
C THR A 320 4.35 -5.79 -8.34
N VAL A 321 4.85 -6.56 -7.38
CA VAL A 321 4.58 -7.99 -7.19
C VAL A 321 3.80 -8.22 -5.89
N PRO A 322 3.10 -9.37 -5.75
CA PRO A 322 2.53 -9.78 -4.48
C PRO A 322 3.59 -9.89 -3.37
N SER A 323 3.13 -9.77 -2.12
CA SER A 323 4.03 -9.88 -0.96
C SER A 323 4.81 -11.19 -0.98
N GLY A 324 6.10 -11.11 -0.73
CA GLY A 324 7.01 -12.25 -0.71
C GLY A 324 7.73 -12.53 -2.03
N TYR A 325 7.30 -11.93 -3.15
CA TYR A 325 8.00 -12.06 -4.43
C TYR A 325 8.99 -10.92 -4.67
N ASP A 326 10.06 -11.21 -5.42
CA ASP A 326 11.04 -10.22 -5.87
C ASP A 326 11.22 -10.29 -7.40
N ALA A 327 10.69 -9.28 -8.09
CA ALA A 327 10.83 -9.15 -9.55
C ALA A 327 12.17 -8.54 -10.00
N ASN A 328 13.04 -8.13 -9.08
CA ASN A 328 14.34 -7.56 -9.42
C ASN A 328 15.48 -8.59 -9.31
N ALA A 329 15.20 -9.78 -8.76
CA ALA A 329 16.16 -10.85 -8.60
C ALA A 329 15.74 -12.08 -9.42
N GLU A 330 16.73 -12.85 -9.86
CA GLU A 330 16.55 -14.14 -10.51
C GLU A 330 16.68 -15.28 -9.50
N ASP A 331 16.07 -16.41 -9.82
CA ASP A 331 16.13 -17.63 -9.03
C ASP A 331 17.59 -18.02 -8.74
N ASP A 332 17.93 -18.08 -7.47
CA ASP A 332 19.26 -18.44 -6.96
C ASP A 332 19.29 -19.79 -6.22
N VAL A 333 18.15 -20.47 -6.16
CA VAL A 333 18.00 -21.79 -5.56
C VAL A 333 18.37 -22.88 -6.56
N HIS A 334 17.74 -22.89 -7.73
CA HIS A 334 17.96 -23.92 -8.74
C HIS A 334 19.20 -23.65 -9.58
N LYS A 335 20.02 -24.66 -9.74
CA LYS A 335 21.23 -24.63 -10.58
C LYS A 335 21.08 -25.56 -11.77
N CYS A 336 21.73 -25.24 -12.88
CA CYS A 336 21.64 -26.06 -14.09
C CYS A 336 22.31 -27.42 -13.96
N ASP A 337 23.16 -27.61 -12.99
CA ASP A 337 23.86 -28.88 -12.66
C ASP A 337 23.18 -29.66 -11.52
N ASP A 338 22.04 -29.20 -11.01
CA ASP A 338 21.25 -29.94 -10.04
C ASP A 338 20.79 -31.31 -10.61
N THR A 339 20.94 -32.34 -9.83
CA THR A 339 20.53 -33.69 -10.18
C THR A 339 19.12 -33.97 -9.69
N LYS A 340 18.32 -34.62 -10.55
CA LYS A 340 16.95 -35.09 -10.22
C LYS A 340 16.96 -36.27 -9.29
N PRO A 341 15.89 -36.56 -8.55
CA PRO A 341 15.69 -37.81 -7.86
C PRO A 341 15.82 -38.98 -8.84
N GLN A 342 16.24 -40.14 -8.33
CA GLN A 342 16.37 -41.37 -9.13
C GLN A 342 15.41 -42.43 -8.64
N ILE A 343 14.90 -43.24 -9.57
CA ILE A 343 13.97 -44.30 -9.35
C ILE A 343 14.64 -45.60 -9.84
N GLY A 344 14.82 -46.53 -8.95
CA GLY A 344 15.36 -47.86 -9.26
C GLY A 344 14.35 -48.75 -10.03
N ALA A 345 14.71 -49.99 -10.23
CA ALA A 345 13.83 -50.95 -10.90
C ALA A 345 12.54 -51.19 -10.12
N ILE A 346 11.41 -51.11 -10.82
CA ILE A 346 10.10 -51.46 -10.27
C ILE A 346 10.00 -52.97 -10.24
N SER A 347 9.75 -53.55 -9.06
CA SER A 347 9.54 -54.99 -8.85
C SER A 347 8.20 -55.23 -8.14
N TYR A 348 7.68 -56.43 -8.25
CA TYR A 348 6.48 -56.79 -7.52
C TYR A 348 6.54 -58.23 -7.02
N THR A 349 5.76 -58.50 -5.97
CA THR A 349 5.44 -59.86 -5.47
C THR A 349 3.93 -59.95 -5.37
N ASN A 350 3.38 -61.16 -5.49
CA ASN A 350 1.94 -61.36 -5.34
C ASN A 350 1.60 -62.48 -4.34
N SER A 351 0.42 -62.38 -3.76
CA SER A 351 -0.23 -63.41 -2.94
C SER A 351 -1.71 -63.42 -3.35
N GLY A 352 -2.04 -64.40 -4.22
CA GLY A 352 -3.33 -64.38 -4.90
C GLY A 352 -3.51 -63.12 -5.76
N LYS A 353 -4.62 -62.44 -5.57
CA LYS A 353 -4.94 -61.19 -6.29
C LYS A 353 -4.24 -59.92 -5.76
N LYS A 354 -3.55 -60.04 -4.64
CA LYS A 354 -2.87 -58.93 -3.99
C LYS A 354 -1.43 -58.81 -4.48
N TYR A 355 -1.11 -57.71 -5.14
CA TYR A 355 0.21 -57.39 -5.66
C TYR A 355 0.87 -56.33 -4.80
N THR A 356 2.11 -56.57 -4.35
CA THR A 356 2.93 -55.59 -3.62
C THR A 356 4.05 -55.11 -4.53
N ILE A 357 3.95 -53.86 -4.92
CA ILE A 357 4.93 -53.15 -5.76
C ILE A 357 6.03 -52.61 -4.83
N SER A 358 7.28 -52.76 -5.25
CA SER A 358 8.46 -52.31 -4.53
C SER A 358 9.37 -51.52 -5.48
N VAL A 359 9.91 -50.40 -5.03
CA VAL A 359 10.83 -49.54 -5.79
C VAL A 359 11.78 -48.84 -4.82
N ASP A 360 13.05 -48.80 -5.14
CA ASP A 360 14.01 -47.97 -4.42
C ASP A 360 14.07 -46.56 -5.03
N VAL A 361 14.06 -45.56 -4.19
CA VAL A 361 14.15 -44.17 -4.61
C VAL A 361 15.34 -43.48 -3.93
N THR A 362 16.04 -42.62 -4.67
CA THR A 362 17.22 -41.91 -4.17
C THR A 362 17.07 -40.41 -4.43
N ALA A 363 17.41 -39.60 -3.45
CA ALA A 363 17.48 -38.18 -3.61
C ALA A 363 18.56 -37.74 -4.62
N GLY A 364 18.30 -36.71 -5.35
CA GLY A 364 19.30 -35.99 -6.14
C GLY A 364 20.01 -34.91 -5.30
N THR A 365 20.20 -33.75 -5.88
CA THR A 365 20.77 -32.57 -5.17
C THR A 365 19.89 -32.18 -3.98
N TRP A 366 18.57 -32.33 -4.10
CA TRP A 366 17.60 -31.93 -3.10
C TRP A 366 16.93 -33.11 -2.42
N GLY A 367 16.54 -32.94 -1.16
CA GLY A 367 15.84 -33.97 -0.39
C GLY A 367 14.49 -34.34 -1.00
N LEU A 368 14.09 -35.60 -0.92
CA LEU A 368 12.79 -36.04 -1.42
C LEU A 368 11.65 -35.35 -0.69
N SER A 369 10.52 -35.14 -1.39
CA SER A 369 9.32 -34.52 -0.81
C SER A 369 8.05 -35.34 -1.02
N ALA A 370 7.91 -36.02 -2.14
CA ALA A 370 6.70 -36.77 -2.43
C ALA A 370 6.97 -37.96 -3.36
N ILE A 371 6.12 -38.98 -3.22
CA ILE A 371 6.03 -40.10 -4.15
C ILE A 371 4.57 -40.35 -4.52
N GLU A 372 4.35 -40.68 -5.79
CA GLU A 372 3.09 -41.21 -6.28
C GLU A 372 3.33 -42.50 -7.03
N ILE A 373 2.54 -43.53 -6.74
CA ILE A 373 2.53 -44.79 -7.47
C ILE A 373 1.13 -45.01 -8.03
N THR A 374 1.05 -45.23 -9.32
CA THR A 374 -0.20 -45.51 -10.02
C THR A 374 -0.17 -46.88 -10.67
N VAL A 375 -1.35 -47.55 -10.80
CA VAL A 375 -1.57 -48.69 -11.64
C VAL A 375 -2.70 -48.37 -12.59
N ASP A 376 -2.45 -48.55 -13.89
CA ASP A 376 -3.38 -48.18 -14.98
C ASP A 376 -3.93 -46.77 -14.84
N GLY A 377 -3.07 -45.82 -14.42
CA GLY A 377 -3.41 -44.41 -14.21
C GLY A 377 -4.15 -44.13 -12.88
N LYS A 378 -4.52 -45.14 -12.10
CA LYS A 378 -5.16 -44.97 -10.79
C LYS A 378 -4.11 -44.89 -9.69
N SER A 379 -4.14 -43.84 -8.87
CA SER A 379 -3.23 -43.69 -7.74
C SER A 379 -3.52 -44.73 -6.66
N ILE A 380 -2.49 -45.48 -6.29
CA ILE A 380 -2.53 -46.49 -5.21
C ILE A 380 -1.68 -46.11 -4.02
N LYS A 381 -0.77 -45.14 -4.20
CA LYS A 381 -0.01 -44.48 -3.13
C LYS A 381 0.28 -43.07 -3.54
N SER A 382 -0.06 -42.12 -2.68
CA SER A 382 0.38 -40.72 -2.75
C SER A 382 0.75 -40.32 -1.33
N SER A 383 2.02 -40.02 -1.09
CA SER A 383 2.50 -39.68 0.26
C SER A 383 3.74 -38.79 0.21
N GLU A 384 3.94 -38.03 1.28
CA GLU A 384 5.20 -37.37 1.53
C GLU A 384 6.28 -38.41 1.89
N ILE A 385 7.48 -38.15 1.42
CA ILE A 385 8.68 -38.93 1.74
C ILE A 385 9.85 -37.97 1.95
N THR A 386 10.67 -38.21 2.96
CA THR A 386 11.78 -37.33 3.31
C THR A 386 13.16 -37.96 3.20
N SER A 387 13.21 -39.27 2.92
CA SER A 387 14.47 -40.02 2.84
C SER A 387 14.49 -40.99 1.67
N SER A 388 15.68 -41.22 1.13
CA SER A 388 15.96 -42.31 0.17
C SER A 388 15.69 -43.65 0.78
N GLY A 389 15.31 -44.61 -0.05
CA GLY A 389 15.09 -46.02 0.36
C GLY A 389 13.92 -46.66 -0.35
N LYS A 390 13.61 -47.88 0.12
CA LYS A 390 12.57 -48.72 -0.47
C LYS A 390 11.19 -48.22 -0.17
N GLN A 391 10.40 -48.04 -1.22
CA GLN A 391 8.99 -47.66 -1.16
C GLN A 391 8.13 -48.83 -1.62
N THR A 392 6.99 -49.04 -0.97
CA THR A 392 6.04 -50.10 -1.30
C THR A 392 4.63 -49.60 -1.42
N ALA A 393 3.86 -50.18 -2.31
CA ALA A 393 2.41 -49.97 -2.44
C ALA A 393 1.74 -51.31 -2.75
N THR A 394 0.48 -51.47 -2.36
CA THR A 394 -0.28 -52.70 -2.57
C THR A 394 -1.55 -52.37 -3.38
N VAL A 395 -1.87 -53.26 -4.32
CA VAL A 395 -3.06 -53.17 -5.15
C VAL A 395 -3.67 -54.56 -5.31
N GLU A 396 -4.99 -54.65 -5.45
CA GLU A 396 -5.69 -55.87 -5.86
C GLU A 396 -5.97 -55.81 -7.35
N LEU A 397 -5.57 -56.86 -8.10
CA LEU A 397 -5.78 -56.96 -9.54
C LEU A 397 -6.53 -58.26 -9.84
N ASP A 398 -7.72 -58.13 -10.41
CA ASP A 398 -8.61 -59.25 -10.73
C ASP A 398 -8.62 -59.59 -12.22
N THR A 399 -8.15 -58.66 -13.07
CA THR A 399 -8.20 -58.82 -14.50
C THR A 399 -6.88 -59.41 -15.00
N ALA A 400 -6.95 -60.51 -15.73
CA ALA A 400 -5.77 -61.07 -16.38
C ALA A 400 -5.24 -60.16 -17.46
N GLY A 401 -3.91 -60.06 -17.58
CA GLY A 401 -3.24 -59.20 -18.58
C GLY A 401 -2.11 -58.38 -18.01
N SER A 402 -1.67 -57.42 -18.80
CA SER A 402 -0.58 -56.51 -18.42
C SER A 402 -1.14 -55.22 -17.84
N HIS A 403 -0.77 -54.89 -16.61
CA HIS A 403 -1.13 -53.67 -15.90
C HIS A 403 0.07 -52.71 -15.83
N THR A 404 -0.11 -51.44 -16.23
CA THR A 404 0.98 -50.45 -16.24
C THR A 404 1.16 -49.88 -14.84
N VAL A 405 2.37 -49.94 -14.32
CA VAL A 405 2.78 -49.27 -13.06
C VAL A 405 3.57 -48.02 -13.43
N SER A 406 3.21 -46.86 -12.85
CA SER A 406 4.03 -45.65 -12.96
C SER A 406 4.37 -45.14 -11.56
N VAL A 407 5.63 -44.77 -11.36
CA VAL A 407 6.16 -44.20 -10.13
C VAL A 407 6.71 -42.86 -10.44
N THR A 408 6.19 -41.83 -9.76
CA THR A 408 6.67 -40.42 -9.84
C THR A 408 7.20 -40.01 -8.48
N VAL A 409 8.42 -39.47 -8.46
CA VAL A 409 9.06 -38.94 -7.25
C VAL A 409 9.41 -37.51 -7.48
N ARG A 410 9.14 -36.66 -6.47
CA ARG A 410 9.46 -35.26 -6.46
C ARG A 410 10.34 -34.93 -5.25
N ASP A 411 11.31 -34.05 -5.43
CA ASP A 411 12.10 -33.45 -4.34
C ASP A 411 11.53 -32.13 -3.80
N SER A 412 12.19 -31.56 -2.79
CA SER A 412 11.79 -30.32 -2.14
C SER A 412 11.96 -29.08 -3.03
N ALA A 413 12.74 -29.21 -4.10
CA ALA A 413 12.96 -28.14 -5.10
C ALA A 413 12.15 -28.37 -6.40
N TYR A 414 11.14 -29.26 -6.35
CA TYR A 414 10.21 -29.56 -7.43
C TYR A 414 10.84 -30.30 -8.65
N TYR A 415 12.06 -30.79 -8.57
CA TYR A 415 12.53 -31.71 -9.60
C TYR A 415 11.77 -33.04 -9.50
N THR A 416 11.38 -33.56 -10.65
CA THR A 416 10.63 -34.82 -10.74
C THR A 416 11.36 -35.86 -11.56
N ALA A 417 11.21 -37.11 -11.17
CA ALA A 417 11.54 -38.27 -11.98
C ALA A 417 10.32 -39.18 -12.07
N THR A 418 10.15 -39.81 -13.21
CA THR A 418 9.08 -40.80 -13.44
C THR A 418 9.68 -42.05 -14.07
N SER A 419 9.27 -43.20 -13.58
CA SER A 419 9.63 -44.52 -14.14
C SER A 419 8.38 -45.36 -14.31
N SER A 420 8.34 -46.22 -15.32
CA SER A 420 7.20 -47.10 -15.58
C SER A 420 7.66 -48.54 -15.73
N GLY A 421 6.80 -49.45 -15.31
CA GLY A 421 6.94 -50.87 -15.44
C GLY A 421 5.60 -51.54 -15.67
N SER A 422 5.58 -52.87 -15.70
CA SER A 422 4.33 -53.62 -15.85
C SER A 422 4.24 -54.81 -14.87
N ILE A 423 3.01 -55.11 -14.47
CA ILE A 423 2.64 -56.30 -13.71
C ILE A 423 1.90 -57.21 -14.66
N GLN A 424 2.33 -58.48 -14.72
CA GLN A 424 1.59 -59.50 -15.47
C GLN A 424 0.69 -60.28 -14.51
N VAL A 425 -0.62 -60.27 -14.76
CA VAL A 425 -1.65 -61.03 -14.04
C VAL A 425 -2.06 -62.20 -14.91
N HIS A 426 -1.91 -63.40 -14.40
CA HIS A 426 -2.20 -64.66 -15.09
C HIS A 426 -3.56 -65.22 -14.72
#